data_592bb11a59410ebbb5517fa7399e32bd
#
_entry.id   592bb11a59410ebbb5517fa7399e32bd
#
_cell.length_a   1.000
_cell.length_b   1.000
_cell.length_c   1.000
_cell.angle_alpha   90.00
_cell.angle_beta   90.00
_cell.angle_gamma   90.00
#
_symmetry.space_group_name_H-M   'P 1'
#
loop_
_entity.id
_entity.type
_entity.pdbx_description
1 polymer ?
#
loop_
_entity_poly.entity_id
_entity_poly.type
_entity_poly.pdbx_seq_one_letter_code
_entity_poly.pdbx_strand_id
1 'polypeptide(L)'
;MQNFAEGVVMNRDFLRSVFQSMLRARILENKLSSLYKAGKIVGGVYLGRGQEAVSATLGTALIQGTDFFAPLIRDQAGRTAFGEPIIDCTRTYLGSVEGPMRGRDGNIHRGRPQMGMPAMISHLGAQVPVIAGMLFAKRLQGTLTGRVGATCIGDGATSTGAFHEGLNLAAVERLPMVVIVGNNQFAYSTPNNRQFACADLVEKARGYGVGGFSVDGTDLLACASVICEAVKRAREGGGPQLVVARLLRLSGHGEHDDGAYVSSEVRNGHYGRDCIEVAMRQLVDNHLATVDEISAWQEEFAEEVQRAVAQAQQEAVPDPYHEDWTALATRFPLTNFVAQ
;
A
#
# COMPACT_ATOMS: atom_id res chain seq x y z
N MET A 1 -4.77 22.14 19.01
CA MET A 1 -5.72 21.55 18.05
C MET A 1 -5.43 22.18 16.69
N GLN A 2 -4.65 21.48 15.84
CA GLN A 2 -4.43 21.95 14.46
C GLN A 2 -5.73 21.73 13.68
N ASN A 3 -6.17 22.75 12.96
CA ASN A 3 -7.36 22.73 12.12
C ASN A 3 -7.16 21.74 10.96
N PHE A 4 -7.72 20.54 11.07
CA PHE A 4 -7.71 19.50 10.04
C PHE A 4 -8.69 19.75 8.87
N ALA A 5 -9.21 20.96 8.72
CA ALA A 5 -10.08 21.36 7.63
C ALA A 5 -9.32 21.87 6.38
N GLU A 6 -8.02 22.13 6.49
CA GLU A 6 -7.20 22.49 5.34
C GLU A 6 -6.60 21.23 4.75
N GLY A 7 -6.93 20.90 3.50
CA GLY A 7 -6.44 19.74 2.77
C GLY A 7 -4.92 19.62 2.85
N VAL A 8 -4.38 18.39 2.73
CA VAL A 8 -2.95 18.11 2.73
C VAL A 8 -2.27 19.04 1.72
N VAL A 9 -1.55 20.05 2.23
CA VAL A 9 -0.81 20.97 1.38
C VAL A 9 0.41 20.23 0.87
N MET A 10 0.50 20.07 -0.45
CA MET A 10 1.66 19.51 -1.14
C MET A 10 2.83 20.51 -1.01
N ASN A 11 3.53 20.46 0.11
CA ASN A 11 4.69 21.28 0.40
C ASN A 11 5.99 20.45 0.33
N ARG A 12 7.12 21.11 0.52
CA ARG A 12 8.46 20.48 0.54
C ARG A 12 8.52 19.30 1.52
N ASP A 13 8.01 19.47 2.73
CA ASP A 13 8.10 18.45 3.79
C ASP A 13 7.25 17.22 3.46
N PHE A 14 6.09 17.41 2.85
CA PHE A 14 5.26 16.31 2.36
C PHE A 14 6.01 15.47 1.31
N LEU A 15 6.58 16.10 0.28
CA LEU A 15 7.30 15.40 -0.79
C LEU A 15 8.56 14.69 -0.28
N ARG A 16 9.28 15.30 0.66
CA ARG A 16 10.43 14.68 1.33
C ARG A 16 9.99 13.45 2.13
N SER A 17 8.91 13.55 2.89
CA SER A 17 8.37 12.43 3.68
C SER A 17 7.93 11.27 2.80
N VAL A 18 7.26 11.55 1.67
CA VAL A 18 6.91 10.53 0.67
C VAL A 18 8.17 9.84 0.16
N PHE A 19 9.17 10.60 -0.30
CA PHE A 19 10.40 10.02 -0.85
C PHE A 19 11.19 9.22 0.20
N GLN A 20 11.28 9.69 1.42
CA GLN A 20 11.91 8.93 2.52
C GLN A 20 11.21 7.59 2.76
N SER A 21 9.88 7.56 2.69
CA SER A 21 9.11 6.31 2.81
C SER A 21 9.33 5.36 1.63
N MET A 22 9.42 5.90 0.41
CA MET A 22 9.79 5.14 -0.80
C MET A 22 11.16 4.50 -0.64
N LEU A 23 12.16 5.30 -0.23
CA LEU A 23 13.54 4.88 -0.10
C LEU A 23 13.72 3.82 1.01
N ARG A 24 13.10 4.06 2.18
CA ARG A 24 13.10 3.12 3.30
C ARG A 24 12.49 1.77 2.91
N ALA A 25 11.37 1.78 2.17
CA ALA A 25 10.75 0.56 1.67
C ALA A 25 11.64 -0.18 0.67
N ARG A 26 12.26 0.54 -0.28
CA ARG A 26 13.18 -0.05 -1.26
C ARG A 26 14.36 -0.74 -0.60
N ILE A 27 14.96 -0.11 0.40
CA ILE A 27 16.10 -0.67 1.15
C ILE A 27 15.67 -1.93 1.92
N LEU A 28 14.52 -1.88 2.59
CA LEU A 28 13.94 -3.05 3.26
C LEU A 28 13.69 -4.19 2.27
N GLU A 29 13.02 -3.92 1.15
CA GLU A 29 12.69 -4.92 0.14
C GLU A 29 13.94 -5.55 -0.51
N ASN A 30 14.99 -4.76 -0.72
CA ASN A 30 16.29 -5.27 -1.17
C ASN A 30 16.88 -6.26 -0.16
N LYS A 31 16.75 -5.97 1.14
CA LYS A 31 17.20 -6.87 2.21
C LYS A 31 16.34 -8.14 2.27
N LEU A 32 15.02 -8.03 2.14
CA LEU A 32 14.11 -9.19 2.11
C LEU A 32 14.40 -10.10 0.90
N SER A 33 14.66 -9.54 -0.28
CA SER A 33 15.10 -10.30 -1.46
C SER A 33 16.38 -11.08 -1.17
N SER A 34 17.37 -10.44 -0.55
CA SER A 34 18.63 -11.08 -0.19
C SER A 34 18.43 -12.22 0.83
N LEU A 35 17.58 -12.01 1.84
CA LEU A 35 17.24 -13.03 2.84
C LEU A 35 16.49 -14.23 2.22
N TYR A 36 15.57 -13.95 1.29
CA TYR A 36 14.86 -14.99 0.54
C TYR A 36 15.84 -15.87 -0.26
N LYS A 37 16.73 -15.23 -1.05
CA LYS A 37 17.77 -15.94 -1.82
C LYS A 37 18.75 -16.73 -0.97
N ALA A 38 18.98 -16.28 0.27
CA ALA A 38 19.78 -17.00 1.26
C ALA A 38 19.01 -18.10 2.01
N GLY A 39 17.73 -18.37 1.65
CA GLY A 39 16.90 -19.40 2.28
C GLY A 39 16.48 -19.07 3.72
N LYS A 40 16.56 -17.79 4.13
CA LYS A 40 16.18 -17.35 5.49
C LYS A 40 14.69 -17.02 5.61
N ILE A 41 13.99 -16.84 4.49
CA ILE A 41 12.54 -16.62 4.42
C ILE A 41 11.93 -17.83 3.70
N VAL A 42 10.98 -18.51 4.35
CA VAL A 42 10.36 -19.74 3.82
C VAL A 42 9.17 -19.42 2.92
N GLY A 43 8.42 -18.35 3.20
CA GLY A 43 7.27 -17.93 2.43
C GLY A 43 7.62 -17.14 1.17
N GLY A 44 6.59 -16.78 0.38
CA GLY A 44 6.79 -15.94 -0.81
C GLY A 44 7.15 -14.50 -0.44
N VAL A 45 8.05 -13.89 -1.19
CA VAL A 45 8.42 -12.47 -1.08
C VAL A 45 7.92 -11.74 -2.30
N TYR A 46 7.15 -10.67 -2.08
CA TYR A 46 6.51 -9.88 -3.12
C TYR A 46 6.93 -8.42 -2.98
N LEU A 47 7.71 -7.92 -3.93
CA LEU A 47 8.30 -6.59 -3.85
C LEU A 47 7.45 -5.53 -4.56
N GLY A 48 7.45 -4.33 -4.01
CA GLY A 48 6.76 -3.16 -4.55
C GLY A 48 7.61 -2.33 -5.52
N ARG A 49 8.74 -2.84 -5.99
CA ARG A 49 9.66 -2.13 -6.86
C ARG A 49 8.97 -1.57 -8.11
N GLY A 50 9.06 -0.27 -8.28
CA GLY A 50 8.42 0.49 -9.35
C GLY A 50 7.04 1.07 -8.97
N GLN A 51 6.49 0.73 -7.79
CA GLN A 51 5.17 1.18 -7.32
C GLN A 51 5.24 2.07 -6.07
N GLU A 52 6.43 2.32 -5.54
CA GLU A 52 6.63 2.99 -4.26
C GLU A 52 6.05 4.40 -4.23
N ALA A 53 6.17 5.18 -5.32
CA ALA A 53 5.67 6.55 -5.38
C ALA A 53 4.15 6.63 -5.14
N VAL A 54 3.41 5.66 -5.66
CA VAL A 54 1.95 5.60 -5.55
C VAL A 54 1.52 5.33 -4.12
N SER A 55 1.98 4.23 -3.53
CA SER A 55 1.55 3.81 -2.20
C SER A 55 2.10 4.70 -1.10
N ALA A 56 3.35 5.20 -1.21
CA ALA A 56 3.93 6.14 -0.26
C ALA A 56 3.16 7.46 -0.24
N THR A 57 2.80 8.00 -1.41
CA THR A 57 1.98 9.21 -1.49
C THR A 57 0.63 9.01 -0.80
N LEU A 58 -0.06 7.88 -1.07
CA LEU A 58 -1.33 7.59 -0.41
C LEU A 58 -1.16 7.50 1.11
N GLY A 59 -0.19 6.71 1.59
CA GLY A 59 0.05 6.55 3.02
C GLY A 59 0.36 7.86 3.75
N THR A 60 1.12 8.77 3.09
CA THR A 60 1.44 10.10 3.64
C THR A 60 0.23 11.05 3.62
N ALA A 61 -0.67 10.91 2.64
CA ALA A 61 -1.86 11.76 2.52
C ALA A 61 -3.00 11.38 3.49
N LEU A 62 -2.94 10.19 4.07
CA LEU A 62 -3.91 9.71 5.04
C LEU A 62 -3.52 10.11 6.47
N ILE A 63 -4.51 10.24 7.35
CA ILE A 63 -4.35 10.64 8.75
C ILE A 63 -4.42 9.39 9.63
N GLN A 64 -3.27 8.97 10.15
CA GLN A 64 -3.19 7.85 11.09
C GLN A 64 -4.12 8.05 12.30
N GLY A 65 -4.79 6.99 12.74
CA GLY A 65 -5.75 7.03 13.86
C GLY A 65 -7.13 7.61 13.50
N THR A 66 -7.25 8.28 12.35
CA THR A 66 -8.52 8.79 11.82
C THR A 66 -8.96 7.98 10.60
N ASP A 67 -8.12 7.87 9.62
CA ASP A 67 -8.40 7.22 8.34
C ASP A 67 -8.17 5.70 8.39
N PHE A 68 -8.69 5.01 7.39
CA PHE A 68 -8.43 3.59 7.19
C PHE A 68 -7.55 3.40 5.95
N PHE A 69 -6.56 2.53 6.06
CA PHE A 69 -5.70 2.15 4.95
C PHE A 69 -5.59 0.62 4.84
N ALA A 70 -6.07 0.05 3.75
CA ALA A 70 -5.91 -1.36 3.42
C ALA A 70 -4.87 -1.53 2.29
N PRO A 71 -3.58 -1.62 2.64
CA PRO A 71 -2.50 -1.78 1.67
C PRO A 71 -2.47 -3.18 1.07
N LEU A 72 -2.00 -3.29 -0.17
CA LEU A 72 -1.75 -4.54 -0.86
C LEU A 72 -0.37 -5.11 -0.50
N ILE A 73 -0.05 -6.29 -1.05
CA ILE A 73 1.23 -7.00 -0.82
C ILE A 73 2.47 -6.17 -1.22
N ARG A 74 2.33 -5.27 -2.20
CA ARG A 74 3.42 -4.46 -2.78
C ARG A 74 3.50 -3.05 -2.19
N ASP A 75 2.65 -2.72 -1.24
CA ASP A 75 2.53 -1.36 -0.72
C ASP A 75 3.35 -1.14 0.55
N GLN A 76 4.55 -1.74 0.63
CA GLN A 76 5.42 -1.53 1.78
C GLN A 76 5.73 -0.04 1.99
N ALA A 77 5.93 0.71 0.91
CA ALA A 77 6.16 2.16 1.00
C ALA A 77 4.97 2.91 1.61
N GLY A 78 3.74 2.52 1.22
CA GLY A 78 2.52 3.06 1.80
C GLY A 78 2.31 2.66 3.26
N ARG A 79 2.63 1.40 3.63
CA ARG A 79 2.60 0.94 5.03
C ARG A 79 3.54 1.76 5.91
N THR A 80 4.78 1.93 5.44
CA THR A 80 5.80 2.75 6.13
C THR A 80 5.34 4.19 6.27
N ALA A 81 4.81 4.79 5.20
CA ALA A 81 4.29 6.16 5.18
C ALA A 81 3.10 6.35 6.13
N PHE A 82 2.23 5.35 6.24
CA PHE A 82 1.10 5.37 7.18
C PHE A 82 1.50 5.04 8.62
N GLY A 83 2.78 4.71 8.88
CA GLY A 83 3.36 4.56 10.21
C GLY A 83 3.60 3.12 10.66
N GLU A 84 3.59 2.12 9.75
CA GLU A 84 4.01 0.76 10.11
C GLU A 84 5.53 0.74 10.36
N PRO A 85 5.98 0.28 11.54
CA PRO A 85 7.41 0.15 11.82
C PRO A 85 8.07 -0.92 10.94
N ILE A 86 9.30 -0.67 10.51
CA ILE A 86 10.10 -1.63 9.70
C ILE A 86 10.23 -2.99 10.40
N ILE A 87 10.37 -3.00 11.72
CA ILE A 87 10.50 -4.23 12.51
C ILE A 87 9.28 -5.16 12.35
N ASP A 88 8.07 -4.66 12.14
CA ASP A 88 6.88 -5.50 11.95
C ASP A 88 6.95 -6.31 10.66
N CYS A 89 7.48 -5.69 9.60
CA CYS A 89 7.71 -6.36 8.34
C CYS A 89 8.75 -7.47 8.49
N THR A 90 9.90 -7.17 9.09
CA THR A 90 10.97 -8.16 9.28
C THR A 90 10.53 -9.31 10.18
N ARG A 91 9.83 -9.02 11.29
CA ARG A 91 9.26 -10.04 12.19
C ARG A 91 8.28 -10.95 11.47
N THR A 92 7.43 -10.38 10.60
CA THR A 92 6.45 -11.18 9.86
C THR A 92 7.15 -12.14 8.90
N TYR A 93 8.12 -11.65 8.11
CA TYR A 93 8.84 -12.47 7.14
C TYR A 93 9.77 -13.51 7.79
N LEU A 94 10.30 -13.21 8.96
CA LEU A 94 11.19 -14.12 9.70
C LEU A 94 10.44 -15.01 10.72
N GLY A 95 9.11 -14.89 10.81
CA GLY A 95 8.27 -15.76 11.63
C GLY A 95 8.39 -15.52 13.14
N SER A 96 8.78 -14.30 13.57
CA SER A 96 8.94 -13.98 14.99
C SER A 96 7.60 -13.98 15.74
N VAL A 97 7.59 -14.54 16.95
CA VAL A 97 6.44 -14.49 17.88
C VAL A 97 6.13 -13.08 18.36
N GLU A 98 7.12 -12.17 18.31
CA GLU A 98 6.99 -10.76 18.68
C GLU A 98 6.37 -9.92 17.55
N GLY A 99 6.17 -10.51 16.37
CA GLY A 99 5.56 -9.83 15.23
C GLY A 99 4.04 -9.71 15.34
N PRO A 100 3.41 -8.85 14.51
CA PRO A 100 1.96 -8.62 14.56
C PRO A 100 1.15 -9.89 14.27
N MET A 101 1.72 -10.86 13.55
CA MET A 101 1.11 -12.16 13.24
C MET A 101 1.60 -13.27 14.19
N ARG A 102 2.48 -12.98 15.14
CA ARG A 102 3.04 -13.92 16.11
C ARG A 102 3.65 -15.17 15.48
N GLY A 103 4.28 -15.01 14.31
CA GLY A 103 4.86 -16.10 13.54
C GLY A 103 3.86 -17.06 12.87
N ARG A 104 2.55 -16.78 12.95
CA ARG A 104 1.50 -17.67 12.40
C ARG A 104 1.22 -17.44 10.91
N ASP A 105 1.69 -16.33 10.36
CA ASP A 105 1.69 -16.05 8.93
C ASP A 105 3.11 -15.67 8.49
N GLY A 106 3.57 -16.31 7.42
CA GLY A 106 4.98 -16.24 7.04
C GLY A 106 5.39 -15.01 6.27
N ASN A 107 4.48 -14.09 5.80
CA ASN A 107 4.97 -13.04 4.93
C ASN A 107 4.15 -11.74 4.81
N ILE A 108 2.85 -11.77 4.49
CA ILE A 108 2.18 -10.57 3.97
C ILE A 108 0.86 -10.21 4.67
N HIS A 109 0.17 -11.15 5.31
CA HIS A 109 -1.20 -10.96 5.83
C HIS A 109 -1.22 -10.25 7.18
N ARG A 110 -0.30 -9.33 7.41
CA ARG A 110 -0.26 -8.54 8.63
C ARG A 110 -1.10 -7.28 8.52
N GLY A 111 -1.53 -6.79 9.66
CA GLY A 111 -2.25 -5.53 9.82
C GLY A 111 -2.00 -4.93 11.20
N ARG A 112 -2.45 -3.69 11.37
CA ARG A 112 -2.51 -2.96 12.64
C ARG A 112 -3.87 -2.29 12.78
N PRO A 113 -4.91 -3.05 13.16
CA PRO A 113 -6.29 -2.53 13.26
C PRO A 113 -6.41 -1.30 14.16
N GLN A 114 -5.60 -1.21 15.22
CA GLN A 114 -5.56 -0.07 16.15
C GLN A 114 -5.12 1.23 15.48
N MET A 115 -4.34 1.13 14.37
CA MET A 115 -3.92 2.27 13.56
C MET A 115 -4.88 2.56 12.40
N GLY A 116 -5.96 1.78 12.24
CA GLY A 116 -6.83 1.86 11.07
C GLY A 116 -6.33 1.05 9.87
N MET A 117 -5.38 0.13 10.05
CA MET A 117 -4.82 -0.71 9.01
C MET A 117 -5.29 -2.17 9.21
N PRO A 118 -6.36 -2.62 8.54
CA PRO A 118 -6.79 -4.02 8.61
C PRO A 118 -5.72 -4.95 8.04
N ALA A 119 -5.79 -6.22 8.43
CA ALA A 119 -4.91 -7.24 7.88
C ALA A 119 -5.11 -7.34 6.36
N MET A 120 -4.01 -7.50 5.64
CA MET A 120 -4.02 -7.69 4.19
C MET A 120 -4.72 -9.01 3.85
N ILE A 121 -5.50 -9.02 2.78
CA ILE A 121 -6.21 -10.19 2.24
C ILE A 121 -5.67 -10.49 0.84
N SER A 122 -5.25 -11.74 0.60
CA SER A 122 -4.67 -12.16 -0.69
C SER A 122 -5.69 -12.27 -1.82
N HIS A 123 -6.98 -12.45 -1.51
CA HIS A 123 -8.02 -12.51 -2.54
C HIS A 123 -8.11 -11.17 -3.27
N LEU A 124 -7.96 -11.22 -4.58
CA LEU A 124 -7.92 -10.04 -5.44
C LEU A 124 -9.19 -9.19 -5.25
N GLY A 125 -9.02 -7.91 -4.99
CA GLY A 125 -10.12 -6.97 -4.83
C GLY A 125 -10.85 -7.01 -3.48
N ALA A 126 -10.61 -8.00 -2.62
CA ALA A 126 -11.34 -8.18 -1.36
C ALA A 126 -11.20 -7.01 -0.37
N GLN A 127 -10.12 -6.24 -0.44
CA GLN A 127 -9.95 -5.06 0.41
C GLN A 127 -10.94 -3.93 0.08
N VAL A 128 -11.49 -3.89 -1.14
CA VAL A 128 -12.46 -2.86 -1.54
C VAL A 128 -13.74 -2.94 -0.70
N PRO A 129 -14.48 -4.08 -0.63
CA PRO A 129 -15.65 -4.18 0.23
C PRO A 129 -15.31 -4.11 1.72
N VAL A 130 -14.10 -4.51 2.15
CA VAL A 130 -13.68 -4.37 3.56
C VAL A 130 -13.63 -2.90 3.95
N ILE A 131 -12.95 -2.05 3.18
CA ILE A 131 -12.89 -0.61 3.47
C ILE A 131 -14.27 0.04 3.35
N ALA A 132 -15.07 -0.34 2.35
CA ALA A 132 -16.46 0.14 2.24
C ALA A 132 -17.26 -0.20 3.50
N GLY A 133 -17.17 -1.43 4.00
CA GLY A 133 -17.83 -1.87 5.24
C GLY A 133 -17.34 -1.12 6.49
N MET A 134 -16.03 -0.88 6.60
CA MET A 134 -15.46 -0.10 7.72
C MET A 134 -15.98 1.33 7.73
N LEU A 135 -16.04 2.00 6.57
CA LEU A 135 -16.59 3.34 6.44
C LEU A 135 -18.10 3.38 6.72
N PHE A 136 -18.83 2.38 6.20
CA PHE A 136 -20.26 2.25 6.46
C PHE A 136 -20.57 2.04 7.95
N ALA A 137 -19.78 1.22 8.65
CA ALA A 137 -19.88 1.06 10.09
C ALA A 137 -19.65 2.39 10.83
N LYS A 138 -18.68 3.21 10.40
CA LYS A 138 -18.45 4.55 10.98
C LYS A 138 -19.60 5.51 10.73
N ARG A 139 -20.31 5.38 9.60
CA ARG A 139 -21.54 6.13 9.35
C ARG A 139 -22.63 5.74 10.34
N LEU A 140 -22.87 4.45 10.54
CA LEU A 140 -23.88 3.96 11.51
C LEU A 140 -23.57 4.39 12.95
N GLN A 141 -22.28 4.52 13.28
CA GLN A 141 -21.80 5.03 14.57
C GLN A 141 -21.83 6.57 14.68
N GLY A 142 -22.19 7.30 13.62
CA GLY A 142 -22.15 8.77 13.61
C GLY A 142 -20.74 9.38 13.63
N THR A 143 -19.70 8.62 13.31
CA THR A 143 -18.27 9.01 13.39
C THR A 143 -17.54 9.01 12.07
N LEU A 144 -18.28 9.09 10.94
CA LEU A 144 -17.67 9.07 9.59
C LEU A 144 -17.06 10.41 9.18
N THR A 145 -17.60 11.53 9.65
CA THR A 145 -17.21 12.88 9.22
C THR A 145 -15.70 13.10 9.33
N GLY A 146 -15.08 13.60 8.26
CA GLY A 146 -13.65 13.88 8.20
C GLY A 146 -12.75 12.67 7.97
N ARG A 147 -13.29 11.44 7.93
CA ARG A 147 -12.53 10.21 7.66
C ARG A 147 -12.47 9.89 6.17
N VAL A 148 -11.40 9.22 5.78
CA VAL A 148 -11.24 8.58 4.47
C VAL A 148 -10.87 7.12 4.68
N GLY A 149 -11.37 6.24 3.84
CA GLY A 149 -10.86 4.88 3.74
C GLY A 149 -10.19 4.68 2.39
N ALA A 150 -8.99 4.12 2.39
CA ALA A 150 -8.25 3.92 1.17
C ALA A 150 -7.75 2.48 1.02
N THR A 151 -7.67 2.00 -0.22
CA THR A 151 -7.07 0.71 -0.53
C THR A 151 -6.32 0.76 -1.85
N CYS A 152 -5.27 -0.05 -1.96
CA CYS A 152 -4.58 -0.31 -3.22
C CYS A 152 -4.98 -1.68 -3.76
N ILE A 153 -5.13 -1.78 -5.08
CA ILE A 153 -5.36 -3.03 -5.80
C ILE A 153 -4.50 -3.07 -7.07
N GLY A 154 -4.27 -4.25 -7.61
CA GLY A 154 -3.67 -4.39 -8.94
C GLY A 154 -4.72 -4.32 -10.06
N ASP A 155 -4.24 -4.18 -11.30
CA ASP A 155 -5.03 -4.21 -12.53
C ASP A 155 -5.94 -5.46 -12.61
N GLY A 156 -5.42 -6.66 -12.34
CA GLY A 156 -6.19 -7.90 -12.33
C GLY A 156 -7.35 -7.92 -11.33
N ALA A 157 -7.22 -7.23 -10.22
CA ALA A 157 -8.29 -7.14 -9.23
C ALA A 157 -9.53 -6.40 -9.75
N THR A 158 -9.37 -5.51 -10.73
CA THR A 158 -10.50 -4.76 -11.33
C THR A 158 -11.46 -5.60 -12.15
N SER A 159 -11.17 -6.88 -12.33
CA SER A 159 -12.02 -7.86 -13.04
C SER A 159 -12.69 -8.86 -12.11
N THR A 160 -12.56 -8.68 -10.78
CA THR A 160 -13.18 -9.55 -9.77
C THR A 160 -14.54 -9.04 -9.30
N GLY A 161 -15.44 -9.94 -8.89
CA GLY A 161 -16.71 -9.57 -8.27
C GLY A 161 -16.54 -8.66 -7.07
N ALA A 162 -15.57 -8.94 -6.20
CA ALA A 162 -15.29 -8.13 -5.01
C ALA A 162 -15.01 -6.66 -5.32
N PHE A 163 -14.24 -6.37 -6.39
CA PHE A 163 -14.02 -4.99 -6.83
C PHE A 163 -15.35 -4.35 -7.28
N HIS A 164 -16.10 -5.03 -8.15
CA HIS A 164 -17.33 -4.49 -8.72
C HIS A 164 -18.39 -4.22 -7.64
N GLU A 165 -18.64 -5.18 -6.78
CA GLU A 165 -19.63 -5.10 -5.71
C GLU A 165 -19.22 -4.07 -4.65
N GLY A 166 -17.95 -4.10 -4.21
CA GLY A 166 -17.43 -3.18 -3.20
C GLY A 166 -17.41 -1.73 -3.66
N LEU A 167 -16.98 -1.46 -4.91
CA LEU A 167 -16.98 -0.11 -5.46
C LEU A 167 -18.40 0.40 -5.70
N ASN A 168 -19.32 -0.47 -6.18
CA ASN A 168 -20.71 -0.10 -6.35
C ASN A 168 -21.39 0.22 -5.00
N LEU A 169 -21.17 -0.59 -3.98
CA LEU A 169 -21.65 -0.30 -2.62
C LEU A 169 -21.14 1.08 -2.14
N ALA A 170 -19.82 1.31 -2.27
CA ALA A 170 -19.24 2.57 -1.86
C ALA A 170 -19.82 3.77 -2.63
N ALA A 171 -20.11 3.60 -3.94
CA ALA A 171 -20.70 4.62 -4.79
C ALA A 171 -22.15 4.94 -4.38
N VAL A 172 -23.00 3.92 -4.25
CA VAL A 172 -24.40 4.07 -3.82
C VAL A 172 -24.49 4.78 -2.48
N GLU A 173 -23.64 4.37 -1.53
CA GLU A 173 -23.58 4.93 -0.20
C GLU A 173 -22.73 6.23 -0.11
N ARG A 174 -22.16 6.71 -1.22
CA ARG A 174 -21.33 7.93 -1.26
C ARG A 174 -20.27 7.93 -0.16
N LEU A 175 -19.59 6.77 0.05
CA LEU A 175 -18.58 6.64 1.10
C LEU A 175 -17.31 7.42 0.72
N PRO A 176 -16.63 8.06 1.68
CA PRO A 176 -15.38 8.78 1.46
C PRO A 176 -14.22 7.80 1.23
N MET A 177 -14.18 7.17 0.07
CA MET A 177 -13.27 6.09 -0.26
C MET A 177 -12.33 6.44 -1.41
N VAL A 178 -11.07 6.03 -1.30
CA VAL A 178 -10.09 6.11 -2.40
C VAL A 178 -9.64 4.69 -2.75
N VAL A 179 -9.80 4.34 -4.03
CA VAL A 179 -9.29 3.07 -4.57
C VAL A 179 -8.17 3.39 -5.55
N ILE A 180 -6.95 2.98 -5.22
CA ILE A 180 -5.80 3.09 -6.12
C ILE A 180 -5.66 1.78 -6.89
N VAL A 181 -5.64 1.87 -8.20
CA VAL A 181 -5.30 0.75 -9.09
C VAL A 181 -3.86 0.92 -9.56
N GLY A 182 -2.96 0.10 -9.03
CA GLY A 182 -1.60 -0.03 -9.58
C GLY A 182 -1.65 -0.82 -10.88
N ASN A 183 -1.86 -0.13 -12.01
CA ASN A 183 -1.83 -0.77 -13.32
C ASN A 183 -0.38 -1.03 -13.73
N ASN A 184 0.15 -2.14 -13.23
CA ASN A 184 1.53 -2.57 -13.46
C ASN A 184 1.69 -3.48 -14.69
N GLN A 185 0.72 -3.45 -15.58
CA GLN A 185 0.65 -4.10 -16.89
C GLN A 185 0.37 -5.61 -16.87
N PHE A 186 0.51 -6.27 -15.71
CA PHE A 186 0.39 -7.73 -15.62
C PHE A 186 -0.27 -8.18 -14.32
N ALA A 187 -1.35 -8.97 -14.43
CA ALA A 187 -1.85 -9.78 -13.32
C ALA A 187 -1.09 -11.11 -13.30
N TYR A 188 -0.10 -11.26 -12.44
CA TYR A 188 0.95 -12.27 -12.52
C TYR A 188 1.63 -12.19 -13.89
N SER A 189 1.35 -13.12 -14.81
CA SER A 189 1.83 -13.15 -16.20
C SER A 189 0.77 -12.74 -17.23
N THR A 190 -0.47 -12.47 -16.81
CA THR A 190 -1.57 -12.11 -17.72
C THR A 190 -1.50 -10.63 -18.08
N PRO A 191 -1.27 -10.26 -19.34
CA PRO A 191 -1.15 -8.86 -19.77
C PRO A 191 -2.52 -8.17 -19.80
N ASN A 192 -2.52 -6.84 -19.73
CA ASN A 192 -3.74 -6.00 -19.65
C ASN A 192 -4.79 -6.31 -20.73
N ASN A 193 -4.37 -6.57 -21.96
CA ASN A 193 -5.28 -6.90 -23.08
C ASN A 193 -6.02 -8.24 -22.93
N ARG A 194 -5.72 -9.01 -21.89
CA ARG A 194 -6.41 -10.26 -21.52
C ARG A 194 -7.16 -10.14 -20.21
N GLN A 195 -7.18 -8.95 -19.59
CA GLN A 195 -7.83 -8.72 -18.30
C GLN A 195 -9.10 -7.87 -18.42
N PHE A 196 -9.12 -6.88 -19.30
CA PHE A 196 -10.23 -5.94 -19.48
C PHE A 196 -10.29 -5.45 -20.95
N ALA A 197 -11.49 -5.01 -21.36
CA ALA A 197 -11.75 -4.58 -22.75
C ALA A 197 -11.72 -3.05 -22.93
N CYS A 198 -11.88 -2.24 -21.86
CA CYS A 198 -11.80 -0.78 -21.93
C CYS A 198 -10.38 -0.34 -22.28
N ALA A 199 -10.23 0.78 -23.00
CA ALA A 199 -8.94 1.31 -23.39
C ALA A 199 -8.12 1.79 -22.19
N ASP A 200 -8.78 2.35 -21.18
CA ASP A 200 -8.18 2.76 -19.91
C ASP A 200 -9.03 2.29 -18.75
N LEU A 201 -8.40 1.73 -17.73
CA LEU A 201 -9.10 1.27 -16.51
C LEU A 201 -9.88 2.39 -15.80
N VAL A 202 -9.45 3.65 -15.94
CA VAL A 202 -10.17 4.81 -15.37
C VAL A 202 -11.58 4.96 -15.94
N GLU A 203 -11.86 4.45 -17.14
CA GLU A 203 -13.21 4.49 -17.74
C GLU A 203 -14.23 3.75 -16.89
N LYS A 204 -13.79 2.75 -16.09
CA LYS A 204 -14.67 2.05 -15.14
C LYS A 204 -15.28 2.98 -14.10
N ALA A 205 -14.60 4.06 -13.70
CA ALA A 205 -15.13 5.04 -12.76
C ALA A 205 -16.46 5.63 -13.22
N ARG A 206 -16.57 5.92 -14.52
CA ARG A 206 -17.80 6.46 -15.11
C ARG A 206 -18.99 5.50 -14.97
N GLY A 207 -18.73 4.21 -15.11
CA GLY A 207 -19.78 3.17 -14.98
C GLY A 207 -20.38 3.09 -13.59
N TYR A 208 -19.62 3.49 -12.55
CA TYR A 208 -20.08 3.52 -11.16
C TYR A 208 -20.51 4.92 -10.70
N GLY A 209 -20.37 5.94 -11.52
CA GLY A 209 -20.67 7.33 -11.12
C GLY A 209 -19.72 7.89 -10.06
N VAL A 210 -18.48 7.40 -10.03
CA VAL A 210 -17.42 7.85 -9.09
C VAL A 210 -16.38 8.72 -9.78
N GLY A 211 -15.62 9.50 -8.99
CA GLY A 211 -14.51 10.30 -9.53
C GLY A 211 -13.42 9.37 -10.10
N GLY A 212 -12.88 9.73 -11.27
CA GLY A 212 -11.84 8.98 -11.96
C GLY A 212 -10.62 9.83 -12.26
N PHE A 213 -9.41 9.29 -11.97
CA PHE A 213 -8.13 9.93 -12.24
C PHE A 213 -7.18 8.91 -12.88
N SER A 214 -6.39 9.37 -13.83
CA SER A 214 -5.27 8.60 -14.39
C SER A 214 -3.97 9.34 -14.11
N VAL A 215 -2.93 8.63 -13.71
CA VAL A 215 -1.63 9.21 -13.36
C VAL A 215 -0.47 8.33 -13.82
N ASP A 216 0.65 8.96 -14.14
CA ASP A 216 1.93 8.27 -14.30
C ASP A 216 2.46 7.86 -12.92
N GLY A 217 2.35 6.57 -12.59
CA GLY A 217 2.78 6.02 -11.31
C GLY A 217 4.29 6.01 -11.09
N THR A 218 5.09 6.34 -12.13
CA THR A 218 6.55 6.48 -12.02
C THR A 218 7.00 7.88 -11.64
N ASP A 219 6.07 8.84 -11.64
CA ASP A 219 6.32 10.26 -11.37
C ASP A 219 5.79 10.67 -9.99
N LEU A 220 6.69 11.00 -9.06
CA LEU A 220 6.34 11.36 -7.69
C LEU A 220 5.46 12.62 -7.62
N LEU A 221 5.81 13.66 -8.38
CA LEU A 221 5.07 14.93 -8.33
C LEU A 221 3.66 14.78 -8.90
N ALA A 222 3.53 14.02 -9.99
CA ALA A 222 2.22 13.68 -10.57
C ALA A 222 1.38 12.84 -9.60
N CYS A 223 1.97 11.81 -8.98
CA CYS A 223 1.31 10.99 -7.94
C CYS A 223 0.84 11.87 -6.78
N ALA A 224 1.70 12.75 -6.27
CA ALA A 224 1.36 13.65 -5.15
C ALA A 224 0.17 14.54 -5.50
N SER A 225 0.18 15.18 -6.68
CA SER A 225 -0.92 16.05 -7.12
C SER A 225 -2.25 15.32 -7.22
N VAL A 226 -2.27 14.16 -7.91
CA VAL A 226 -3.51 13.42 -8.20
C VAL A 226 -4.05 12.71 -6.97
N ILE A 227 -3.19 12.06 -6.19
CA ILE A 227 -3.63 11.26 -5.02
C ILE A 227 -4.09 12.18 -3.90
N CYS A 228 -3.40 13.30 -3.63
CA CYS A 228 -3.85 14.27 -2.63
C CYS A 228 -5.21 14.88 -3.03
N GLU A 229 -5.42 15.20 -4.31
CA GLU A 229 -6.72 15.69 -4.79
C GLU A 229 -7.83 14.65 -4.63
N ALA A 230 -7.55 13.37 -4.93
CA ALA A 230 -8.52 12.29 -4.73
C ALA A 230 -8.89 12.10 -3.25
N VAL A 231 -7.89 12.10 -2.36
CA VAL A 231 -8.10 12.02 -0.90
C VAL A 231 -8.90 13.21 -0.40
N LYS A 232 -8.58 14.43 -0.85
CA LYS A 232 -9.29 15.65 -0.51
C LYS A 232 -10.77 15.57 -0.94
N ARG A 233 -11.05 15.23 -2.20
CA ARG A 233 -12.43 15.10 -2.70
C ARG A 233 -13.24 14.08 -1.92
N ALA A 234 -12.63 12.91 -1.63
CA ALA A 234 -13.30 11.92 -0.81
C ALA A 234 -13.65 12.46 0.58
N ARG A 235 -12.69 13.12 1.24
CA ARG A 235 -12.85 13.72 2.57
C ARG A 235 -13.92 14.81 2.63
N GLU A 236 -14.05 15.59 1.57
CA GLU A 236 -15.04 16.66 1.42
C GLU A 236 -16.43 16.16 0.99
N GLY A 237 -16.65 14.86 0.94
CA GLY A 237 -17.96 14.25 0.64
C GLY A 237 -18.25 14.04 -0.85
N GLY A 238 -17.21 14.11 -1.70
CA GLY A 238 -17.30 13.82 -3.14
C GLY A 238 -17.55 12.36 -3.49
N GLY A 239 -17.74 11.48 -2.48
CA GLY A 239 -17.92 10.05 -2.68
C GLY A 239 -16.62 9.34 -3.07
N PRO A 240 -16.71 8.09 -3.58
CA PRO A 240 -15.53 7.32 -3.93
C PRO A 240 -14.74 7.93 -5.09
N GLN A 241 -13.41 7.75 -5.03
CA GLN A 241 -12.46 8.18 -6.06
C GLN A 241 -11.67 6.98 -6.54
N LEU A 242 -11.63 6.74 -7.84
CA LEU A 242 -10.82 5.69 -8.48
C LEU A 242 -9.59 6.36 -9.13
N VAL A 243 -8.39 6.01 -8.66
CA VAL A 243 -7.13 6.48 -9.23
C VAL A 243 -6.43 5.33 -9.92
N VAL A 244 -6.15 5.46 -11.21
CA VAL A 244 -5.40 4.47 -11.99
C VAL A 244 -3.98 4.98 -12.20
N ALA A 245 -3.02 4.37 -11.53
CA ALA A 245 -1.60 4.67 -11.65
C ALA A 245 -0.95 3.71 -12.66
N ARG A 246 -0.49 4.25 -13.78
CA ARG A 246 0.21 3.48 -14.83
C ARG A 246 1.69 3.39 -14.50
N LEU A 247 2.20 2.18 -14.44
CA LEU A 247 3.59 1.89 -14.11
C LEU A 247 3.95 0.47 -14.58
N LEU A 248 5.14 0.01 -14.33
CA LEU A 248 5.54 -1.40 -14.48
C LEU A 248 6.05 -1.93 -13.15
N ARG A 249 5.70 -3.18 -12.86
CA ARG A 249 6.35 -3.94 -11.80
C ARG A 249 7.77 -4.30 -12.26
N LEU A 250 8.79 -3.75 -11.57
CA LEU A 250 10.20 -3.92 -11.96
C LEU A 250 10.81 -5.27 -11.51
N SER A 251 10.07 -6.03 -10.71
CA SER A 251 10.42 -7.39 -10.30
C SER A 251 9.41 -8.39 -10.87
N GLY A 252 9.66 -9.69 -10.74
CA GLY A 252 8.66 -10.72 -11.01
C GLY A 252 7.43 -10.61 -10.12
N HIS A 253 6.47 -11.50 -10.26
CA HIS A 253 5.28 -11.53 -9.39
C HIS A 253 5.69 -11.73 -7.91
N GLY A 254 6.61 -12.64 -7.67
CA GLY A 254 7.33 -12.83 -6.41
C GLY A 254 8.80 -13.08 -6.72
N GLU A 255 9.65 -13.21 -5.70
CA GLU A 255 11.09 -13.45 -5.87
C GLU A 255 11.42 -14.81 -6.54
N HIS A 256 10.46 -15.71 -6.62
CA HIS A 256 10.54 -16.97 -7.36
C HIS A 256 10.28 -16.84 -8.87
N ASP A 257 9.80 -15.67 -9.32
CA ASP A 257 9.38 -15.39 -10.69
C ASP A 257 10.40 -14.46 -11.36
N ASP A 258 10.97 -14.91 -12.47
CA ASP A 258 11.97 -14.15 -13.24
C ASP A 258 11.36 -13.04 -14.14
N GLY A 259 10.02 -13.05 -14.30
CA GLY A 259 9.30 -12.09 -15.14
C GLY A 259 9.62 -12.19 -16.62
N ALA A 260 10.06 -13.36 -17.12
CA ALA A 260 10.44 -13.57 -18.53
C ALA A 260 9.33 -13.23 -19.54
N TYR A 261 8.07 -13.21 -19.09
CA TYR A 261 6.89 -12.82 -19.89
C TYR A 261 6.82 -11.31 -20.17
N VAL A 262 7.60 -10.47 -19.51
CA VAL A 262 7.66 -9.03 -19.75
C VAL A 262 8.69 -8.77 -20.85
N SER A 263 8.25 -8.29 -22.02
CA SER A 263 9.15 -8.01 -23.14
C SER A 263 10.15 -6.89 -22.79
N SER A 264 11.29 -6.88 -23.50
CA SER A 264 12.30 -5.82 -23.36
C SER A 264 11.74 -4.43 -23.75
N GLU A 265 10.83 -4.38 -24.72
CA GLU A 265 10.16 -3.14 -25.12
C GLU A 265 9.35 -2.55 -23.97
N VAL A 266 8.57 -3.36 -23.27
CA VAL A 266 7.79 -2.92 -22.08
C VAL A 266 8.71 -2.51 -20.94
N ARG A 267 9.79 -3.29 -20.68
CA ARG A 267 10.76 -2.96 -19.61
C ARG A 267 11.46 -1.64 -19.85
N ASN A 268 11.84 -1.37 -21.09
CA ASN A 268 12.57 -0.15 -21.48
C ASN A 268 11.63 1.01 -21.85
N GLY A 269 10.32 0.78 -21.82
CA GLY A 269 9.31 1.78 -22.10
C GLY A 269 9.16 2.80 -20.99
N HIS A 270 8.32 3.82 -21.22
CA HIS A 270 8.11 4.93 -20.29
C HIS A 270 7.72 4.46 -18.88
N TYR A 271 6.83 3.49 -18.76
CA TYR A 271 6.37 2.98 -17.46
C TYR A 271 7.33 1.99 -16.78
N GLY A 272 8.39 1.57 -17.49
CA GLY A 272 9.47 0.74 -16.95
C GLY A 272 10.54 1.53 -16.19
N ARG A 273 10.40 2.85 -16.05
CA ARG A 273 11.33 3.69 -15.28
C ARG A 273 11.27 3.35 -13.80
N ASP A 274 12.40 3.43 -13.12
CA ASP A 274 12.43 3.31 -11.66
C ASP A 274 11.93 4.61 -11.01
N CYS A 275 10.82 4.53 -10.29
CA CYS A 275 10.21 5.69 -9.63
C CYS A 275 11.11 6.29 -8.53
N ILE A 276 12.04 5.52 -7.95
CA ILE A 276 13.05 6.06 -7.01
C ILE A 276 14.02 6.99 -7.74
N GLU A 277 14.53 6.57 -8.89
CA GLU A 277 15.45 7.38 -9.69
C GLU A 277 14.77 8.64 -10.25
N VAL A 278 13.52 8.51 -10.68
CA VAL A 278 12.71 9.65 -11.14
C VAL A 278 12.50 10.63 -10.00
N ALA A 279 12.06 10.15 -8.84
CA ALA A 279 11.79 10.98 -7.68
C ALA A 279 13.06 11.68 -7.15
N MET A 280 14.20 10.98 -7.12
CA MET A 280 15.48 11.57 -6.71
C MET A 280 15.85 12.77 -7.58
N ARG A 281 15.75 12.62 -8.91
CA ARG A 281 15.97 13.73 -9.85
C ARG A 281 14.99 14.87 -9.61
N GLN A 282 13.70 14.57 -9.48
CA GLN A 282 12.68 15.57 -9.20
C GLN A 282 12.94 16.37 -7.92
N LEU A 283 13.37 15.70 -6.85
CA LEU A 283 13.69 16.39 -5.59
C LEU A 283 14.90 17.33 -5.74
N VAL A 284 15.95 16.88 -6.42
CA VAL A 284 17.16 17.68 -6.63
C VAL A 284 16.89 18.85 -7.57
N ASP A 285 16.27 18.61 -8.71
CA ASP A 285 15.99 19.63 -9.74
C ASP A 285 15.04 20.73 -9.22
N ASN A 286 14.12 20.39 -8.33
CA ASN A 286 13.19 21.35 -7.70
C ASN A 286 13.70 21.88 -6.35
N HIS A 287 14.95 21.67 -5.98
CA HIS A 287 15.57 22.14 -4.72
C HIS A 287 14.81 21.69 -3.45
N LEU A 288 14.14 20.54 -3.52
CA LEU A 288 13.40 19.93 -2.40
C LEU A 288 14.33 19.13 -1.48
N ALA A 289 15.39 18.55 -2.04
CA ALA A 289 16.46 17.88 -1.30
C ALA A 289 17.80 18.02 -2.06
N THR A 290 18.92 17.88 -1.33
CA THR A 290 20.24 17.79 -1.94
C THR A 290 20.67 16.32 -2.11
N VAL A 291 21.68 16.08 -2.93
CA VAL A 291 22.28 14.74 -3.10
C VAL A 291 22.83 14.23 -1.77
N ASP A 292 23.47 15.10 -0.99
CA ASP A 292 24.04 14.74 0.32
C ASP A 292 22.96 14.34 1.32
N GLU A 293 21.83 15.08 1.37
CA GLU A 293 20.67 14.70 2.20
C GLU A 293 20.12 13.32 1.80
N ILE A 294 19.98 13.05 0.51
CA ILE A 294 19.49 11.75 0.02
C ILE A 294 20.47 10.63 0.40
N SER A 295 21.77 10.85 0.27
CA SER A 295 22.80 9.88 0.67
C SER A 295 22.74 9.61 2.18
N ALA A 296 22.59 10.64 2.99
CA ALA A 296 22.43 10.49 4.45
C ALA A 296 21.18 9.67 4.82
N TRP A 297 20.04 9.87 4.14
CA TRP A 297 18.85 9.04 4.34
C TRP A 297 19.07 7.59 3.92
N GLN A 298 19.83 7.34 2.84
CA GLN A 298 20.15 5.96 2.42
C GLN A 298 20.96 5.22 3.49
N GLU A 299 21.95 5.88 4.07
CA GLU A 299 22.77 5.31 5.14
C GLU A 299 21.94 5.05 6.40
N GLU A 300 21.17 6.05 6.86
CA GLU A 300 20.28 5.95 8.02
C GLU A 300 19.30 4.76 7.89
N PHE A 301 18.61 4.67 6.75
CA PHE A 301 17.62 3.62 6.53
C PHE A 301 18.24 2.25 6.32
N ALA A 302 19.45 2.17 5.76
CA ALA A 302 20.20 0.92 5.68
C ALA A 302 20.54 0.39 7.07
N GLU A 303 20.99 1.26 7.97
CA GLU A 303 21.23 0.89 9.37
C GLU A 303 19.96 0.50 10.10
N GLU A 304 18.85 1.24 9.92
CA GLU A 304 17.55 0.91 10.51
C GLU A 304 17.10 -0.49 10.10
N VAL A 305 17.15 -0.79 8.81
CA VAL A 305 16.77 -2.10 8.26
C VAL A 305 17.70 -3.20 8.79
N GLN A 306 19.01 -2.94 8.87
CA GLN A 306 19.96 -3.91 9.38
C GLN A 306 19.70 -4.22 10.87
N ARG A 307 19.40 -3.21 11.69
CA ARG A 307 19.04 -3.40 13.11
C ARG A 307 17.74 -4.20 13.25
N ALA A 308 16.71 -3.86 12.46
CA ALA A 308 15.43 -4.56 12.51
C ALA A 308 15.55 -6.04 12.10
N VAL A 309 16.35 -6.34 11.08
CA VAL A 309 16.61 -7.72 10.65
C VAL A 309 17.40 -8.48 11.72
N ALA A 310 18.47 -7.90 12.25
CA ALA A 310 19.29 -8.52 13.29
C ALA A 310 18.48 -8.84 14.54
N GLN A 311 17.59 -7.93 14.95
CA GLN A 311 16.69 -8.14 16.08
C GLN A 311 15.71 -9.28 15.79
N ALA A 312 15.00 -9.25 14.66
CA ALA A 312 14.00 -10.27 14.33
C ALA A 312 14.62 -11.68 14.16
N GLN A 313 15.88 -11.78 13.74
CA GLN A 313 16.60 -13.05 13.63
C GLN A 313 16.98 -13.67 14.98
N GLN A 314 17.01 -12.87 16.05
CA GLN A 314 17.29 -13.35 17.42
C GLN A 314 16.04 -13.71 18.20
N GLU A 315 14.87 -13.31 17.71
CA GLU A 315 13.59 -13.56 18.35
C GLU A 315 13.11 -15.00 18.11
N ALA A 316 12.33 -15.53 19.05
CA ALA A 316 11.78 -16.88 18.94
C ALA A 316 10.77 -16.99 17.80
N VAL A 317 10.71 -18.18 17.19
CA VAL A 317 9.63 -18.59 16.29
C VAL A 317 8.64 -19.47 17.05
N PRO A 318 7.35 -19.56 16.67
CA PRO A 318 6.39 -20.41 17.37
C PRO A 318 6.77 -21.90 17.22
N ASP A 319 6.59 -22.65 18.30
CA ASP A 319 6.66 -24.11 18.25
C ASP A 319 5.29 -24.66 17.83
N PRO A 320 5.18 -25.29 16.64
CA PRO A 320 3.88 -25.74 16.13
C PRO A 320 3.22 -26.82 17.00
N TYR A 321 3.96 -27.50 17.86
CA TYR A 321 3.44 -28.54 18.76
C TYR A 321 2.97 -28.02 20.11
N HIS A 322 3.43 -26.80 20.51
CA HIS A 322 3.09 -26.19 21.79
C HIS A 322 2.36 -24.85 21.63
N GLU A 323 2.13 -24.40 20.39
CA GLU A 323 1.43 -23.14 20.09
C GLU A 323 -0.07 -23.27 20.35
N ASP A 324 -0.64 -22.30 21.05
CA ASP A 324 -2.08 -22.11 21.12
C ASP A 324 -2.59 -21.54 19.79
N TRP A 325 -3.22 -22.39 18.97
CA TRP A 325 -3.77 -22.03 17.67
C TRP A 325 -5.13 -21.30 17.74
N THR A 326 -5.54 -20.83 18.93
CA THR A 326 -6.74 -20.00 19.06
C THR A 326 -6.61 -18.74 18.21
N ALA A 327 -7.64 -18.40 17.45
CA ALA A 327 -7.65 -17.20 16.63
C ALA A 327 -7.46 -15.95 17.52
N LEU A 328 -6.58 -15.03 17.11
CA LEU A 328 -6.30 -13.81 17.88
C LEU A 328 -7.55 -12.96 18.11
N ALA A 329 -8.47 -12.91 17.13
CA ALA A 329 -9.72 -12.18 17.22
C ALA A 329 -10.62 -12.65 18.38
N THR A 330 -10.54 -13.92 18.80
CA THR A 330 -11.35 -14.46 19.90
C THR A 330 -10.82 -14.05 21.28
N ARG A 331 -9.59 -13.53 21.36
CA ARG A 331 -9.00 -12.99 22.62
C ARG A 331 -9.45 -11.57 22.93
N PHE A 332 -10.14 -10.91 22.00
CA PHE A 332 -10.81 -9.63 22.23
C PHE A 332 -12.32 -9.87 22.26
N PRO A 333 -12.90 -10.24 23.42
CA PRO A 333 -14.32 -10.49 23.47
C PRO A 333 -15.09 -9.25 23.01
N LEU A 334 -16.09 -9.46 22.19
CA LEU A 334 -17.04 -8.45 21.68
C LEU A 334 -17.87 -7.78 22.80
N THR A 335 -17.53 -8.00 24.06
CA THR A 335 -18.26 -7.48 25.23
C THR A 335 -18.34 -5.97 25.30
N ASN A 336 -17.58 -5.22 24.48
CA ASN A 336 -17.69 -3.76 24.42
C ASN A 336 -18.56 -3.25 23.25
N PHE A 337 -19.24 -4.14 22.51
CA PHE A 337 -20.12 -3.75 21.39
C PHE A 337 -21.63 -3.80 21.72
N VAL A 338 -21.99 -4.22 22.93
CA VAL A 338 -23.39 -4.23 23.38
C VAL A 338 -23.52 -3.30 24.57
N ALA A 339 -24.26 -2.22 24.39
CA ALA A 339 -24.66 -1.19 25.33
C ALA A 339 -23.78 0.07 25.36
N GLN A 340 -24.02 0.94 24.43
CA GLN A 340 -24.26 2.36 24.73
C GLN A 340 -25.26 2.91 23.72
#